data_686b367b2a30fbfbd2ebf113673ed5b7
#
_entry.id   686b367b2a30fbfbd2ebf113673ed5b7
#
_cell.length_a   1.000
_cell.length_b   1.000
_cell.length_c   1.000
_cell.angle_alpha   90.00
_cell.angle_beta   90.00
_cell.angle_gamma   90.00
#
_symmetry.space_group_name_H-M   'P 1'
#
loop_
_entity.id
_entity.type
_entity.pdbx_description
1 polymer ?
#
loop_
_entity_poly.entity_id
_entity_poly.type
_entity_poly.pdbx_seq_one_letter_code
_entity_poly.pdbx_strand_id
1 'polypeptide(L)'
;MTTSLPRPGLLPSSAPETLASVVSGRRRRRRRWTLVTAVLATLVLASFALSLMLGQTFYSPAEVWGVLTGQRVAGASFTVGELRLPRATTALLTGLCFGMGGVVFQTMLRNALASPDVIGINTGASAAAVIGIVVLGWGETAVSFLAMGAALVAALAIYLLSYRDGSSGARLILVGIGVAAMCQAVVSYVIARAAQYDLPAAMRWITGDLNDATWDRALPVLFAVLVLGPVLLVLSGRLEILRMGDDTAAAIGLPVERSRLLLIVAAVGLLAFGTAAAGPIAFVSFLAGPIAVRLLGPVGSPVLPAGLMGALLVLVADFAAQYAFGTRLPVGVITGVLGAPYLVFLLVRSSRSEGTSL
;
A
#
# COMPACT_ATOMS: atom_id res chain seq x y z
N MET A 1 -41.60 -26.50 -50.21
CA MET A 1 -40.42 -25.88 -49.58
C MET A 1 -40.29 -26.50 -48.16
N THR A 2 -39.49 -27.54 -48.03
CA THR A 2 -39.25 -28.27 -46.76
C THR A 2 -38.01 -27.64 -46.12
N THR A 3 -38.21 -26.82 -45.09
CA THR A 3 -37.14 -26.28 -44.25
C THR A 3 -36.59 -27.38 -43.39
N SER A 4 -35.41 -27.87 -43.72
CA SER A 4 -34.64 -28.79 -42.90
C SER A 4 -34.14 -28.06 -41.65
N LEU A 5 -34.60 -28.45 -40.46
CA LEU A 5 -34.07 -28.04 -39.18
C LEU A 5 -32.57 -28.41 -39.10
N PRO A 6 -31.70 -27.51 -38.63
CA PRO A 6 -30.30 -27.86 -38.41
C PRO A 6 -30.22 -28.99 -37.38
N ARG A 7 -29.48 -30.03 -37.70
CA ARG A 7 -29.17 -31.16 -36.80
C ARG A 7 -28.50 -30.58 -35.54
N PRO A 8 -28.90 -31.02 -34.31
CA PRO A 8 -28.18 -30.66 -33.11
C PRO A 8 -26.71 -31.11 -33.25
N GLY A 9 -25.82 -30.14 -33.34
CA GLY A 9 -24.39 -30.39 -33.45
C GLY A 9 -23.93 -31.23 -32.27
N LEU A 10 -23.27 -32.32 -32.61
CA LEU A 10 -22.58 -33.19 -31.69
C LEU A 10 -21.75 -32.31 -30.73
N LEU A 11 -22.03 -32.36 -29.44
CA LEU A 11 -21.14 -31.85 -28.42
C LEU A 11 -19.76 -32.48 -28.68
N PRO A 12 -18.67 -31.69 -28.75
CA PRO A 12 -17.37 -32.26 -28.99
C PRO A 12 -17.04 -33.31 -27.94
N SER A 13 -16.64 -34.51 -28.37
CA SER A 13 -16.23 -35.66 -27.55
C SER A 13 -14.97 -35.46 -26.71
N SER A 14 -14.65 -34.18 -26.34
CA SER A 14 -13.38 -33.71 -25.76
C SER A 14 -13.50 -33.27 -24.30
N ALA A 15 -14.48 -33.78 -23.54
CA ALA A 15 -14.60 -33.52 -22.10
C ALA A 15 -13.29 -33.79 -21.32
N PRO A 16 -12.54 -34.87 -21.56
CA PRO A 16 -11.26 -35.11 -20.88
C PRO A 16 -10.16 -34.12 -21.30
N GLU A 17 -10.10 -33.71 -22.58
CA GLU A 17 -9.13 -32.72 -23.04
C GLU A 17 -9.40 -31.31 -22.52
N THR A 18 -10.66 -30.92 -22.44
CA THR A 18 -11.07 -29.63 -21.81
C THR A 18 -10.76 -29.60 -20.32
N LEU A 19 -11.01 -30.69 -19.59
CA LEU A 19 -10.66 -30.80 -18.18
C LEU A 19 -9.13 -30.72 -17.96
N ALA A 20 -8.35 -31.45 -18.78
CA ALA A 20 -6.89 -31.40 -18.69
C ALA A 20 -6.34 -30.00 -18.97
N SER A 21 -6.88 -29.30 -19.96
CA SER A 21 -6.48 -27.92 -20.29
C SER A 21 -6.82 -26.94 -19.17
N VAL A 22 -8.00 -27.05 -18.53
CA VAL A 22 -8.41 -26.23 -17.39
C VAL A 22 -7.52 -26.48 -16.17
N VAL A 23 -7.23 -27.75 -15.85
CA VAL A 23 -6.36 -28.11 -14.72
C VAL A 23 -4.93 -27.64 -14.96
N SER A 24 -4.37 -27.82 -16.16
CA SER A 24 -3.03 -27.33 -16.52
C SER A 24 -2.96 -25.81 -16.45
N GLY A 25 -3.98 -25.10 -16.95
CA GLY A 25 -4.11 -23.66 -16.85
C GLY A 25 -4.13 -23.17 -15.39
N ARG A 26 -4.90 -23.83 -14.50
CA ARG A 26 -4.92 -23.52 -13.06
C ARG A 26 -3.56 -23.77 -12.39
N ARG A 27 -2.87 -24.88 -12.71
CA ARG A 27 -1.52 -25.16 -12.19
C ARG A 27 -0.51 -24.10 -12.62
N ARG A 28 -0.51 -23.71 -13.90
CA ARG A 28 0.39 -22.68 -14.44
C ARG A 28 0.13 -21.31 -13.75
N ARG A 29 -1.13 -20.97 -13.55
CA ARG A 29 -1.54 -19.76 -12.85
C ARG A 29 -1.05 -19.76 -11.40
N ARG A 30 -1.32 -20.82 -10.64
CA ARG A 30 -0.87 -20.95 -9.24
C ARG A 30 0.66 -20.92 -9.15
N ARG A 31 1.37 -21.62 -10.06
CA ARG A 31 2.85 -21.61 -10.10
C ARG A 31 3.41 -20.21 -10.36
N ARG A 32 2.80 -19.43 -11.26
CA ARG A 32 3.24 -18.05 -11.51
C ARG A 32 3.02 -17.18 -10.28
N TRP A 33 1.85 -17.27 -9.64
CA TRP A 33 1.56 -16.53 -8.42
C TRP A 33 2.56 -16.86 -7.31
N THR A 34 2.79 -18.14 -7.02
CA THR A 34 3.76 -18.56 -6.00
C THR A 34 5.18 -18.13 -6.33
N LEU A 35 5.59 -18.22 -7.59
CA LEU A 35 6.93 -17.82 -8.02
C LEU A 35 7.14 -16.30 -7.87
N VAL A 36 6.20 -15.47 -8.34
CA VAL A 36 6.31 -14.02 -8.21
C VAL A 36 6.30 -13.61 -6.74
N THR A 37 5.41 -14.20 -5.94
CA THR A 37 5.34 -13.92 -4.49
C THR A 37 6.63 -14.35 -3.79
N ALA A 38 7.17 -15.51 -4.11
CA ALA A 38 8.43 -15.99 -3.53
C ALA A 38 9.63 -15.11 -3.92
N VAL A 39 9.72 -14.69 -5.18
CA VAL A 39 10.76 -13.75 -5.63
C VAL A 39 10.66 -12.42 -4.90
N LEU A 40 9.45 -11.85 -4.80
CA LEU A 40 9.26 -10.61 -4.06
C LEU A 40 9.61 -10.77 -2.58
N ALA A 41 9.20 -11.86 -1.94
CA ALA A 41 9.55 -12.14 -0.54
C ALA A 41 11.07 -12.26 -0.35
N THR A 42 11.76 -12.96 -1.27
CA THR A 42 13.23 -13.07 -1.24
C THR A 42 13.90 -11.71 -1.41
N LEU A 43 13.43 -10.87 -2.34
CA LEU A 43 13.97 -9.52 -2.53
C LEU A 43 13.73 -8.63 -1.29
N VAL A 44 12.55 -8.71 -0.68
CA VAL A 44 12.25 -8.00 0.57
C VAL A 44 13.17 -8.45 1.69
N LEU A 45 13.33 -9.75 1.90
CA LEU A 45 14.24 -10.30 2.92
C LEU A 45 15.70 -9.92 2.65
N ALA A 46 16.15 -9.97 1.40
CA ALA A 46 17.49 -9.54 1.01
C ALA A 46 17.69 -8.04 1.27
N SER A 47 16.73 -7.19 0.87
CA SER A 47 16.82 -5.74 1.12
C SER A 47 16.79 -5.41 2.62
N PHE A 48 15.98 -6.12 3.39
CA PHE A 48 15.94 -5.99 4.85
C PHE A 48 17.27 -6.37 5.48
N ALA A 49 17.84 -7.52 5.12
CA ALA A 49 19.14 -7.97 5.61
C ALA A 49 20.27 -6.98 5.21
N LEU A 50 20.26 -6.50 3.96
CA LEU A 50 21.20 -5.49 3.50
C LEU A 50 21.10 -4.19 4.29
N SER A 51 19.90 -3.74 4.63
CA SER A 51 19.68 -2.55 5.47
C SER A 51 20.24 -2.69 6.88
N LEU A 52 20.27 -3.92 7.43
CA LEU A 52 20.90 -4.18 8.73
C LEU A 52 22.42 -4.24 8.65
N MET A 53 22.99 -4.78 7.56
CA MET A 53 24.42 -4.98 7.37
C MET A 53 25.14 -3.72 6.88
N LEU A 54 24.55 -3.02 5.90
CA LEU A 54 25.18 -1.90 5.22
C LEU A 54 24.82 -0.57 5.89
N GLY A 55 25.80 0.34 5.92
CA GLY A 55 25.66 1.68 6.45
C GLY A 55 27.00 2.38 6.52
N GLN A 56 27.15 3.40 7.39
CA GLN A 56 28.44 4.05 7.63
C GLN A 56 29.48 3.04 8.14
N THR A 57 29.03 2.02 8.88
CA THR A 57 29.83 0.88 9.30
C THR A 57 29.21 -0.39 8.76
N PHE A 58 30.03 -1.26 8.18
CA PHE A 58 29.59 -2.59 7.73
C PHE A 58 29.63 -3.55 8.90
N TYR A 59 28.55 -4.34 9.06
CA TYR A 59 28.47 -5.46 9.98
C TYR A 59 28.27 -6.76 9.20
N SER A 60 29.05 -7.78 9.57
CA SER A 60 28.95 -9.10 8.94
C SER A 60 27.62 -9.80 9.28
N PRO A 61 27.18 -10.77 8.47
CA PRO A 61 25.98 -11.55 8.79
C PRO A 61 26.03 -12.21 10.17
N ALA A 62 27.22 -12.63 10.63
CA ALA A 62 27.40 -13.25 11.93
C ALA A 62 27.19 -12.26 13.08
N GLU A 63 27.68 -11.02 12.96
CA GLU A 63 27.46 -9.95 13.94
C GLU A 63 25.97 -9.56 14.02
N VAL A 64 25.33 -9.38 12.86
CA VAL A 64 23.90 -9.08 12.80
C VAL A 64 23.10 -10.21 13.44
N TRP A 65 23.40 -11.47 13.14
CA TRP A 65 22.74 -12.62 13.73
C TRP A 65 22.97 -12.70 15.25
N GLY A 66 24.20 -12.42 15.71
CA GLY A 66 24.51 -12.32 17.13
C GLY A 66 23.63 -11.32 17.86
N VAL A 67 23.46 -10.10 17.28
CA VAL A 67 22.58 -9.07 17.85
C VAL A 67 21.11 -9.54 17.86
N LEU A 68 20.62 -10.13 16.78
CA LEU A 68 19.23 -10.64 16.69
C LEU A 68 18.94 -11.76 17.71
N THR A 69 19.97 -12.53 18.09
CA THR A 69 19.86 -13.59 19.10
C THR A 69 20.15 -13.12 20.53
N GLY A 70 20.30 -11.78 20.73
CA GLY A 70 20.51 -11.17 22.05
C GLY A 70 21.95 -11.21 22.56
N GLN A 71 22.93 -11.56 21.72
CA GLN A 71 24.34 -11.49 22.08
C GLN A 71 24.83 -10.04 22.09
N ARG A 72 25.69 -9.71 23.04
CA ARG A 72 26.36 -8.39 23.07
C ARG A 72 27.54 -8.38 22.12
N VAL A 73 27.39 -7.76 20.95
CA VAL A 73 28.44 -7.57 19.96
C VAL A 73 28.89 -6.10 20.02
N ALA A 74 30.17 -5.88 20.33
CA ALA A 74 30.72 -4.53 20.49
C ALA A 74 30.48 -3.67 19.22
N GLY A 75 29.91 -2.47 19.41
CA GLY A 75 29.57 -1.56 18.32
C GLY A 75 28.31 -1.93 17.53
N ALA A 76 28.02 -3.22 17.31
CA ALA A 76 26.87 -3.68 16.53
C ALA A 76 25.56 -3.66 17.33
N SER A 77 25.57 -4.02 18.62
CA SER A 77 24.34 -4.14 19.43
C SER A 77 23.51 -2.86 19.44
N PHE A 78 24.14 -1.70 19.62
CA PHE A 78 23.43 -0.41 19.56
C PHE A 78 23.01 -0.05 18.12
N THR A 79 23.96 -0.10 17.18
CA THR A 79 23.71 0.36 15.81
C THR A 79 22.68 -0.52 15.09
N VAL A 80 22.80 -1.84 15.22
CA VAL A 80 21.87 -2.77 14.57
C VAL A 80 20.58 -2.90 15.37
N GLY A 81 20.66 -3.09 16.70
CA GLY A 81 19.49 -3.37 17.54
C GLY A 81 18.58 -2.15 17.77
N GLU A 82 19.18 -0.98 18.03
CA GLU A 82 18.43 0.22 18.43
C GLU A 82 18.19 1.20 17.29
N LEU A 83 19.04 1.21 16.26
CA LEU A 83 18.89 2.16 15.16
C LEU A 83 18.40 1.52 13.86
N ARG A 84 19.10 0.47 13.36
CA ARG A 84 18.78 -0.09 12.05
C ARG A 84 17.59 -1.02 12.06
N LEU A 85 17.45 -1.85 13.08
CA LEU A 85 16.40 -2.86 13.15
C LEU A 85 15.00 -2.23 13.29
N PRO A 86 14.75 -1.25 14.20
CA PRO A 86 13.46 -0.56 14.24
C PRO A 86 13.14 0.15 12.92
N ARG A 87 14.13 0.82 12.32
CA ARG A 87 13.98 1.53 11.05
C ARG A 87 13.61 0.58 9.90
N ALA A 88 14.38 -0.47 9.69
CA ALA A 88 14.12 -1.46 8.64
C ALA A 88 12.77 -2.18 8.85
N THR A 89 12.43 -2.46 10.12
CA THR A 89 11.14 -3.06 10.48
C THR A 89 9.98 -2.10 10.17
N THR A 90 10.10 -0.83 10.54
CA THR A 90 9.09 0.19 10.22
C THR A 90 8.95 0.36 8.71
N ALA A 91 10.05 0.41 7.95
CA ALA A 91 10.05 0.46 6.49
C ALA A 91 9.31 -0.72 5.85
N LEU A 92 9.63 -1.94 6.30
CA LEU A 92 8.98 -3.17 5.86
C LEU A 92 7.47 -3.14 6.12
N LEU A 93 7.09 -2.87 7.37
CA LEU A 93 5.69 -2.90 7.80
C LEU A 93 4.85 -1.80 7.13
N THR A 94 5.38 -0.59 7.06
CA THR A 94 4.72 0.55 6.41
C THR A 94 4.53 0.28 4.92
N GLY A 95 5.55 -0.27 4.26
CA GLY A 95 5.46 -0.67 2.86
C GLY A 95 4.41 -1.75 2.64
N LEU A 96 4.32 -2.76 3.51
CA LEU A 96 3.24 -3.77 3.50
C LEU A 96 1.86 -3.11 3.62
N CYS A 97 1.69 -2.19 4.59
CA CYS A 97 0.43 -1.48 4.81
C CYS A 97 -0.01 -0.69 3.56
N PHE A 98 0.89 0.11 3.00
CA PHE A 98 0.59 0.93 1.82
C PHE A 98 0.35 0.07 0.58
N GLY A 99 1.13 -0.99 0.36
CA GLY A 99 0.96 -1.88 -0.78
C GLY A 99 -0.35 -2.67 -0.73
N MET A 100 -0.67 -3.27 0.43
CA MET A 100 -1.92 -4.02 0.62
C MET A 100 -3.14 -3.09 0.59
N GLY A 101 -3.09 -1.96 1.31
CA GLY A 101 -4.18 -0.99 1.34
C GLY A 101 -4.43 -0.37 -0.04
N GLY A 102 -3.37 0.05 -0.74
CA GLY A 102 -3.46 0.65 -2.06
C GLY A 102 -4.14 -0.25 -3.09
N VAL A 103 -3.71 -1.51 -3.19
CA VAL A 103 -4.27 -2.45 -4.18
C VAL A 103 -5.73 -2.80 -3.91
N VAL A 104 -6.18 -2.75 -2.65
CA VAL A 104 -7.60 -2.95 -2.31
C VAL A 104 -8.47 -1.86 -2.94
N PHE A 105 -8.09 -0.58 -2.76
CA PHE A 105 -8.81 0.54 -3.36
C PHE A 105 -8.77 0.49 -4.89
N GLN A 106 -7.60 0.24 -5.49
CA GLN A 106 -7.43 0.14 -6.95
C GLN A 106 -8.30 -0.97 -7.55
N THR A 107 -8.33 -2.12 -6.90
CA THR A 107 -9.12 -3.28 -7.38
C THR A 107 -10.61 -3.05 -7.19
N MET A 108 -11.04 -2.55 -6.04
CA MET A 108 -12.44 -2.29 -5.72
C MET A 108 -13.03 -1.19 -6.62
N LEU A 109 -12.26 -0.15 -6.91
CA LEU A 109 -12.66 0.96 -7.78
C LEU A 109 -12.40 0.67 -9.28
N ARG A 110 -11.82 -0.50 -9.59
CA ARG A 110 -11.45 -0.91 -10.94
C ARG A 110 -10.64 0.15 -11.70
N ASN A 111 -9.83 0.88 -10.94
CA ASN A 111 -9.02 1.96 -11.45
C ASN A 111 -7.61 1.89 -10.84
N ALA A 112 -6.61 1.64 -11.67
CA ALA A 112 -5.21 1.57 -11.24
C ALA A 112 -4.69 2.91 -10.67
N LEU A 113 -5.34 4.02 -10.99
CA LEU A 113 -5.01 5.36 -10.51
C LEU A 113 -5.70 5.72 -9.18
N ALA A 114 -6.64 4.90 -8.71
CA ALA A 114 -7.31 5.11 -7.44
C ALA A 114 -6.35 4.74 -6.30
N SER A 115 -5.79 5.74 -5.67
CA SER A 115 -4.91 5.59 -4.51
C SER A 115 -5.56 6.20 -3.26
N PRO A 116 -5.34 5.64 -2.07
CA PRO A 116 -5.72 6.25 -0.81
C PRO A 116 -5.22 7.69 -0.64
N ASP A 117 -4.08 8.01 -1.25
CA ASP A 117 -3.49 9.35 -1.28
C ASP A 117 -4.40 10.35 -2.00
N VAL A 118 -4.99 9.93 -3.14
CA VAL A 118 -5.93 10.75 -3.92
C VAL A 118 -7.29 10.85 -3.22
N ILE A 119 -7.67 9.81 -2.47
CA ILE A 119 -8.98 9.75 -1.77
C ILE A 119 -8.99 10.63 -0.50
N GLY A 120 -7.85 11.14 -0.03
CA GLY A 120 -7.81 12.13 1.05
C GLY A 120 -7.56 11.57 2.46
N ILE A 121 -7.35 10.26 2.62
CA ILE A 121 -7.08 9.65 3.93
C ILE A 121 -5.75 10.18 4.50
N ASN A 122 -4.70 10.16 3.68
CA ASN A 122 -3.37 10.62 4.09
C ASN A 122 -3.30 12.14 4.29
N THR A 123 -4.06 12.93 3.52
CA THR A 123 -4.13 14.38 3.70
C THR A 123 -4.86 14.76 4.99
N GLY A 124 -5.86 13.98 5.39
CA GLY A 124 -6.52 14.14 6.70
C GLY A 124 -5.55 13.90 7.86
N ALA A 125 -4.75 12.83 7.78
CA ALA A 125 -3.68 12.55 8.73
C ALA A 125 -2.65 13.69 8.78
N SER A 126 -2.23 14.19 7.61
CA SER A 126 -1.27 15.28 7.50
C SER A 126 -1.77 16.58 8.11
N ALA A 127 -3.03 16.93 7.87
CA ALA A 127 -3.64 18.13 8.46
C ALA A 127 -3.63 18.07 9.99
N ALA A 128 -4.02 16.93 10.55
CA ALA A 128 -4.03 16.73 12.00
C ALA A 128 -2.60 16.73 12.58
N ALA A 129 -1.65 16.10 11.91
CA ALA A 129 -0.27 16.08 12.37
C ALA A 129 0.37 17.47 12.38
N VAL A 130 0.17 18.24 11.31
CA VAL A 130 0.69 19.61 11.23
C VAL A 130 0.05 20.50 12.31
N ILE A 131 -1.23 20.36 12.59
CA ILE A 131 -1.89 21.04 13.72
C ILE A 131 -1.25 20.58 15.04
N GLY A 132 -1.05 19.28 15.23
CA GLY A 132 -0.44 18.72 16.44
C GLY A 132 0.97 19.28 16.70
N ILE A 133 1.79 19.36 15.65
CA ILE A 133 3.17 19.86 15.75
C ILE A 133 3.19 21.38 15.96
N VAL A 134 2.55 22.13 15.05
CA VAL A 134 2.72 23.60 14.95
C VAL A 134 1.82 24.36 15.92
N VAL A 135 0.57 23.91 16.11
CA VAL A 135 -0.41 24.66 16.92
C VAL A 135 -0.43 24.15 18.36
N LEU A 136 -0.37 22.83 18.56
CA LEU A 136 -0.49 22.24 19.89
C LEU A 136 0.86 21.96 20.55
N GLY A 137 1.97 21.97 19.79
CA GLY A 137 3.32 21.69 20.29
C GLY A 137 3.46 20.27 20.85
N TRP A 138 2.71 19.30 20.33
CA TRP A 138 2.70 17.94 20.83
C TRP A 138 3.93 17.17 20.38
N GLY A 139 4.38 16.24 21.24
CA GLY A 139 5.45 15.33 20.89
C GLY A 139 4.99 14.28 19.86
N GLU A 140 5.96 13.65 19.24
CA GLU A 140 5.79 12.77 18.08
C GLU A 140 4.78 11.62 18.29
N THR A 141 4.78 10.99 19.47
CA THR A 141 3.83 9.90 19.78
C THR A 141 2.39 10.39 19.81
N ALA A 142 2.12 11.54 20.43
CA ALA A 142 0.79 12.13 20.48
C ALA A 142 0.32 12.55 19.07
N VAL A 143 1.22 13.12 18.28
CA VAL A 143 0.97 13.48 16.86
C VAL A 143 0.63 12.23 16.04
N SER A 144 1.33 11.11 16.23
CA SER A 144 1.05 9.86 15.54
C SER A 144 -0.36 9.33 15.85
N PHE A 145 -0.78 9.35 17.12
CA PHE A 145 -2.16 8.96 17.49
C PHE A 145 -3.20 9.93 16.95
N LEU A 146 -2.94 11.23 16.97
CA LEU A 146 -3.82 12.25 16.40
C LEU A 146 -4.00 12.05 14.89
N ALA A 147 -2.89 11.83 14.17
CA ALA A 147 -2.89 11.56 12.74
C ALA A 147 -3.63 10.27 12.38
N MET A 148 -3.44 9.21 13.16
CA MET A 148 -4.18 7.96 12.99
C MET A 148 -5.68 8.16 13.18
N GLY A 149 -6.10 8.83 14.25
CA GLY A 149 -7.50 9.15 14.48
C GLY A 149 -8.10 9.98 13.35
N ALA A 150 -7.37 11.00 12.88
CA ALA A 150 -7.80 11.84 11.77
C ALA A 150 -7.89 11.09 10.44
N ALA A 151 -6.99 10.15 10.16
CA ALA A 151 -7.08 9.28 9.00
C ALA A 151 -8.36 8.45 9.00
N LEU A 152 -8.69 7.86 10.17
CA LEU A 152 -9.92 7.07 10.33
C LEU A 152 -11.17 7.95 10.21
N VAL A 153 -11.17 9.14 10.82
CA VAL A 153 -12.27 10.12 10.73
C VAL A 153 -12.44 10.59 9.27
N ALA A 154 -11.36 10.93 8.58
CA ALA A 154 -11.40 11.32 7.17
C ALA A 154 -11.98 10.20 6.30
N ALA A 155 -11.53 8.97 6.48
CA ALA A 155 -12.06 7.81 5.75
C ALA A 155 -13.55 7.58 6.03
N LEU A 156 -13.96 7.67 7.29
CA LEU A 156 -15.36 7.55 7.68
C LEU A 156 -16.21 8.68 7.07
N ALA A 157 -15.74 9.92 7.13
CA ALA A 157 -16.42 11.08 6.56
C ALA A 157 -16.59 10.91 5.04
N ILE A 158 -15.52 10.50 4.34
CA ILE A 158 -15.56 10.25 2.90
C ILE A 158 -16.54 9.13 2.56
N TYR A 159 -16.53 8.03 3.33
CA TYR A 159 -17.48 6.93 3.15
C TYR A 159 -18.93 7.38 3.36
N LEU A 160 -19.23 8.06 4.46
CA LEU A 160 -20.58 8.54 4.79
C LEU A 160 -21.11 9.57 3.77
N LEU A 161 -20.27 10.52 3.35
CA LEU A 161 -20.64 11.52 2.36
C LEU A 161 -20.81 10.93 0.95
N SER A 162 -20.12 9.83 0.65
CA SER A 162 -20.27 9.13 -0.64
C SER A 162 -21.42 8.12 -0.67
N TYR A 163 -21.95 7.75 0.49
CA TYR A 163 -23.02 6.75 0.62
C TYR A 163 -24.39 7.37 0.30
N ARG A 164 -24.98 6.97 -0.80
CA ARG A 164 -26.36 7.32 -1.19
C ARG A 164 -26.85 6.28 -2.20
N ASP A 165 -27.89 5.53 -1.87
CA ASP A 165 -28.50 4.48 -2.71
C ASP A 165 -27.50 3.45 -3.28
N GLY A 166 -26.53 3.05 -2.46
CA GLY A 166 -25.37 2.27 -2.84
C GLY A 166 -24.13 3.16 -3.15
N SER A 167 -22.95 2.73 -2.69
CA SER A 167 -21.73 3.51 -2.92
C SER A 167 -21.22 3.33 -4.36
N SER A 168 -21.31 4.36 -5.19
CA SER A 168 -20.62 4.36 -6.49
C SER A 168 -19.14 4.73 -6.31
N GLY A 169 -18.23 3.95 -6.90
CA GLY A 169 -16.79 4.22 -6.82
C GLY A 169 -16.40 5.63 -7.29
N ALA A 170 -17.08 6.15 -8.31
CA ALA A 170 -16.86 7.51 -8.82
C ALA A 170 -17.17 8.59 -7.77
N ARG A 171 -18.25 8.43 -7.02
CA ARG A 171 -18.63 9.38 -5.96
C ARG A 171 -17.62 9.37 -4.81
N LEU A 172 -17.14 8.21 -4.42
CA LEU A 172 -16.12 8.06 -3.38
C LEU A 172 -14.82 8.81 -3.77
N ILE A 173 -14.42 8.72 -5.03
CA ILE A 173 -13.26 9.47 -5.54
C ILE A 173 -13.52 10.98 -5.50
N LEU A 174 -14.67 11.45 -6.00
CA LEU A 174 -15.01 12.88 -6.05
C LEU A 174 -15.09 13.52 -4.66
N VAL A 175 -15.79 12.88 -3.72
CA VAL A 175 -15.87 13.32 -2.33
C VAL A 175 -14.48 13.32 -1.70
N GLY A 176 -13.70 12.25 -1.96
CA GLY A 176 -12.34 12.13 -1.47
C GLY A 176 -11.44 13.28 -1.93
N ILE A 177 -11.46 13.63 -3.22
CA ILE A 177 -10.71 14.78 -3.77
C ILE A 177 -11.15 16.09 -3.08
N GLY A 178 -12.44 16.28 -2.85
CA GLY A 178 -12.94 17.47 -2.13
C GLY A 178 -12.41 17.55 -0.69
N VAL A 179 -12.49 16.46 0.05
CA VAL A 179 -11.96 16.38 1.44
C VAL A 179 -10.44 16.55 1.43
N ALA A 180 -9.73 15.92 0.49
CA ALA A 180 -8.28 16.09 0.34
C ALA A 180 -7.89 17.56 0.11
N ALA A 181 -8.61 18.27 -0.77
CA ALA A 181 -8.36 19.68 -1.04
C ALA A 181 -8.61 20.57 0.20
N MET A 182 -9.65 20.29 0.98
CA MET A 182 -9.90 20.98 2.24
C MET A 182 -8.78 20.73 3.25
N CYS A 183 -8.39 19.49 3.46
CA CYS A 183 -7.28 19.15 4.35
C CYS A 183 -5.95 19.77 3.90
N GLN A 184 -5.68 19.78 2.59
CA GLN A 184 -4.49 20.41 2.03
C GLN A 184 -4.49 21.93 2.23
N ALA A 185 -5.63 22.61 2.15
CA ALA A 185 -5.75 24.02 2.48
C ALA A 185 -5.42 24.29 3.96
N VAL A 186 -5.88 23.43 4.87
CA VAL A 186 -5.53 23.50 6.31
C VAL A 186 -4.02 23.33 6.50
N VAL A 187 -3.41 22.32 5.87
CA VAL A 187 -1.95 22.10 5.92
C VAL A 187 -1.20 23.35 5.46
N SER A 188 -1.57 23.90 4.30
CA SER A 188 -0.91 25.09 3.74
C SER A 188 -1.05 26.30 4.64
N TYR A 189 -2.24 26.51 5.23
CA TYR A 189 -2.51 27.61 6.14
C TYR A 189 -1.67 27.53 7.43
N VAL A 190 -1.62 26.33 8.05
CA VAL A 190 -0.88 26.13 9.30
C VAL A 190 0.62 26.27 9.07
N ILE A 191 1.15 25.70 7.96
CA ILE A 191 2.56 25.81 7.61
C ILE A 191 2.95 27.27 7.31
N ALA A 192 2.09 28.03 6.65
CA ALA A 192 2.35 29.44 6.37
C ALA A 192 2.46 30.32 7.65
N ARG A 193 1.93 29.82 8.77
CA ARG A 193 1.99 30.47 10.09
C ARG A 193 2.94 29.78 11.07
N ALA A 194 3.60 28.71 10.67
CA ALA A 194 4.48 27.93 11.52
C ALA A 194 5.71 28.74 11.93
N ALA A 195 6.13 28.61 13.18
CA ALA A 195 7.39 29.16 13.64
C ALA A 195 8.55 28.45 12.93
N GLN A 196 9.66 29.17 12.75
CA GLN A 196 10.81 28.69 11.94
C GLN A 196 11.41 27.37 12.47
N TYR A 197 11.31 27.12 13.77
CA TYR A 197 11.81 25.89 14.40
C TYR A 197 10.87 24.68 14.24
N ASP A 198 9.57 24.87 14.05
CA ASP A 198 8.58 23.78 13.86
C ASP A 198 8.49 23.32 12.41
N LEU A 199 8.86 24.19 11.48
CA LEU A 199 8.72 23.96 10.05
C LEU A 199 9.46 22.70 9.56
N PRO A 200 10.71 22.41 9.97
CA PRO A 200 11.40 21.19 9.54
C PRO A 200 10.69 19.89 10.02
N ALA A 201 10.14 19.88 11.23
CA ALA A 201 9.43 18.74 11.77
C ALA A 201 8.11 18.50 11.01
N ALA A 202 7.33 19.57 10.78
CA ALA A 202 6.10 19.50 10.00
C ALA A 202 6.36 19.03 8.56
N MET A 203 7.40 19.56 7.90
CA MET A 203 7.77 19.18 6.54
C MET A 203 8.23 17.72 6.43
N ARG A 204 9.04 17.23 7.38
CA ARG A 204 9.42 15.82 7.43
C ARG A 204 8.21 14.92 7.57
N TRP A 205 7.27 15.30 8.46
CA TRP A 205 6.09 14.49 8.70
C TRP A 205 5.19 14.36 7.47
N ILE A 206 4.87 15.47 6.78
CA ILE A 206 4.02 15.43 5.58
C ILE A 206 4.67 14.77 4.37
N THR A 207 5.99 14.69 4.35
CA THR A 207 6.74 14.02 3.27
C THR A 207 6.83 12.52 3.48
N GLY A 208 6.76 12.08 4.74
CA GLY A 208 7.01 10.71 5.16
C GLY A 208 8.50 10.44 5.39
N ASP A 209 8.83 10.13 6.64
CA ASP A 209 10.21 9.95 7.09
C ASP A 209 10.34 8.74 8.02
N LEU A 210 11.48 8.08 7.94
CA LEU A 210 11.86 6.94 8.78
C LEU A 210 13.07 7.25 9.68
N ASN A 211 13.57 8.50 9.67
CA ASN A 211 14.79 8.86 10.40
C ASN A 211 14.65 8.68 11.93
N ASP A 212 13.44 8.94 12.45
CA ASP A 212 13.13 8.83 13.88
C ASP A 212 12.36 7.54 14.21
N ALA A 213 12.57 6.46 13.44
CA ALA A 213 11.91 5.18 13.66
C ALA A 213 12.42 4.50 14.93
N THR A 214 11.50 4.19 15.84
CA THR A 214 11.71 3.51 17.11
C THR A 214 10.80 2.28 17.24
N TRP A 215 11.07 1.41 18.23
CA TRP A 215 10.20 0.28 18.51
C TRP A 215 8.79 0.70 18.92
N ASP A 216 8.64 1.83 19.61
CA ASP A 216 7.33 2.36 20.00
C ASP A 216 6.44 2.70 18.80
N ARG A 217 7.04 3.04 17.66
CA ARG A 217 6.32 3.26 16.39
C ARG A 217 6.17 1.99 15.56
N ALA A 218 7.15 1.09 15.59
CA ALA A 218 7.13 -0.15 14.83
C ALA A 218 6.11 -1.17 15.36
N LEU A 219 6.00 -1.32 16.70
CA LEU A 219 5.16 -2.35 17.33
C LEU A 219 3.67 -2.17 17.03
N PRO A 220 3.06 -0.96 17.09
CA PRO A 220 1.66 -0.79 16.70
C PRO A 220 1.39 -1.19 15.24
N VAL A 221 2.30 -0.87 14.32
CA VAL A 221 2.16 -1.25 12.91
C VAL A 221 2.32 -2.76 12.73
N LEU A 222 3.25 -3.38 13.46
CA LEU A 222 3.40 -4.84 13.47
C LEU A 222 2.09 -5.51 13.90
N PHE A 223 1.49 -5.03 14.99
CA PHE A 223 0.20 -5.55 15.45
C PHE A 223 -0.89 -5.36 14.39
N ALA A 224 -0.97 -4.17 13.76
CA ALA A 224 -1.93 -3.92 12.70
C ALA A 224 -1.73 -4.86 11.50
N VAL A 225 -0.50 -5.09 11.06
CA VAL A 225 -0.18 -6.02 9.96
C VAL A 225 -0.53 -7.45 10.33
N LEU A 226 -0.25 -7.89 11.56
CA LEU A 226 -0.57 -9.25 12.02
C LEU A 226 -2.07 -9.51 12.17
N VAL A 227 -2.88 -8.48 12.44
CA VAL A 227 -4.33 -8.61 12.58
C VAL A 227 -5.05 -8.33 11.26
N LEU A 228 -4.82 -7.16 10.67
CA LEU A 228 -5.55 -6.71 9.48
C LEU A 228 -5.01 -7.31 8.18
N GLY A 229 -3.73 -7.65 8.13
CA GLY A 229 -3.13 -8.32 6.98
C GLY A 229 -3.82 -9.66 6.65
N PRO A 230 -3.88 -10.62 7.59
CA PRO A 230 -4.64 -11.86 7.39
C PRO A 230 -6.11 -11.63 7.06
N VAL A 231 -6.77 -10.63 7.68
CA VAL A 231 -8.16 -10.28 7.34
C VAL A 231 -8.27 -9.90 5.86
N LEU A 232 -7.38 -9.04 5.34
CA LEU A 232 -7.37 -8.69 3.91
C LEU A 232 -7.07 -9.90 3.02
N LEU A 233 -6.17 -10.80 3.44
CA LEU A 233 -5.87 -12.01 2.69
C LEU A 233 -7.08 -12.95 2.61
N VAL A 234 -7.82 -13.12 3.69
CA VAL A 234 -9.08 -13.89 3.70
C VAL A 234 -10.15 -13.23 2.83
N LEU A 235 -10.27 -11.90 2.92
CA LEU A 235 -11.22 -11.13 2.12
C LEU A 235 -10.82 -10.99 0.65
N SER A 236 -9.60 -11.39 0.28
CA SER A 236 -9.08 -11.22 -1.09
C SER A 236 -9.90 -11.97 -2.15
N GLY A 237 -10.52 -13.10 -1.80
CA GLY A 237 -11.46 -13.79 -2.69
C GLY A 237 -12.72 -12.95 -2.99
N ARG A 238 -13.25 -12.23 -1.99
CA ARG A 238 -14.37 -11.29 -2.20
C ARG A 238 -13.96 -10.10 -3.07
N LEU A 239 -12.74 -9.62 -2.89
CA LEU A 239 -12.17 -8.53 -3.69
C LEU A 239 -12.07 -8.91 -5.18
N GLU A 240 -11.68 -10.15 -5.49
CA GLU A 240 -11.65 -10.66 -6.87
C GLU A 240 -13.03 -10.73 -7.50
N ILE A 241 -14.04 -11.13 -6.72
CA ILE A 241 -15.43 -11.15 -7.18
C ILE A 241 -15.94 -9.73 -7.44
N LEU A 242 -15.69 -8.78 -6.54
CA LEU A 242 -16.07 -7.37 -6.72
C LEU A 242 -15.41 -6.73 -7.96
N ARG A 243 -14.26 -7.21 -8.38
CA ARG A 243 -13.60 -6.79 -9.62
C ARG A 243 -14.43 -7.08 -10.87
N MET A 244 -15.31 -8.11 -10.85
CA MET A 244 -16.17 -8.47 -11.98
C MET A 244 -17.37 -7.50 -12.15
N GLY A 245 -17.61 -6.64 -11.18
CA GLY A 245 -18.74 -5.70 -11.14
C GLY A 245 -19.73 -6.05 -10.05
N ASP A 246 -20.43 -5.03 -9.55
CA ASP A 246 -21.32 -5.16 -8.41
C ASP A 246 -22.53 -6.04 -8.75
N ASP A 247 -23.11 -5.88 -9.96
CA ASP A 247 -24.24 -6.67 -10.42
C ASP A 247 -23.88 -8.15 -10.55
N THR A 248 -22.71 -8.44 -11.14
CA THR A 248 -22.19 -9.81 -11.26
C THR A 248 -21.91 -10.40 -9.89
N ALA A 249 -21.31 -9.64 -8.98
CA ALA A 249 -21.01 -10.07 -7.63
C ALA A 249 -22.29 -10.38 -6.84
N ALA A 250 -23.31 -9.55 -6.97
CA ALA A 250 -24.61 -9.75 -6.35
C ALA A 250 -25.33 -10.98 -6.94
N ALA A 251 -25.29 -11.18 -8.26
CA ALA A 251 -25.92 -12.32 -8.95
C ALA A 251 -25.36 -13.67 -8.49
N ILE A 252 -24.08 -13.74 -8.11
CA ILE A 252 -23.47 -14.96 -7.54
C ILE A 252 -23.59 -15.05 -6.01
N GLY A 253 -24.37 -14.16 -5.39
CA GLY A 253 -24.72 -14.21 -3.96
C GLY A 253 -23.73 -13.52 -3.02
N LEU A 254 -22.80 -12.70 -3.52
CA LEU A 254 -21.90 -11.95 -2.64
C LEU A 254 -22.66 -10.77 -1.99
N PRO A 255 -22.62 -10.60 -0.65
CA PRO A 255 -23.12 -9.39 0.00
C PRO A 255 -22.18 -8.21 -0.28
N VAL A 256 -22.41 -7.51 -1.40
CA VAL A 256 -21.51 -6.48 -1.96
C VAL A 256 -21.16 -5.40 -0.93
N GLU A 257 -22.17 -4.77 -0.32
CA GLU A 257 -21.97 -3.67 0.62
C GLU A 257 -21.18 -4.09 1.87
N ARG A 258 -21.51 -5.23 2.46
CA ARG A 258 -20.78 -5.76 3.64
C ARG A 258 -19.32 -6.10 3.27
N SER A 259 -19.12 -6.72 2.11
CA SER A 259 -17.78 -7.09 1.64
C SER A 259 -16.94 -5.87 1.37
N ARG A 260 -17.53 -4.84 0.77
CA ARG A 260 -16.88 -3.54 0.50
C ARG A 260 -16.51 -2.83 1.80
N LEU A 261 -17.44 -2.74 2.76
CA LEU A 261 -17.18 -2.11 4.05
C LEU A 261 -16.03 -2.79 4.81
N LEU A 262 -16.03 -4.13 4.89
CA LEU A 262 -14.97 -4.88 5.55
C LEU A 262 -13.60 -4.66 4.89
N LEU A 263 -13.54 -4.65 3.56
CA LEU A 263 -12.32 -4.37 2.80
C LEU A 263 -11.82 -2.95 3.04
N ILE A 264 -12.72 -1.96 3.03
CA ILE A 264 -12.37 -0.55 3.31
C ILE A 264 -11.83 -0.41 4.73
N VAL A 265 -12.55 -0.93 5.74
CA VAL A 265 -12.13 -0.82 7.15
C VAL A 265 -10.75 -1.45 7.37
N ALA A 266 -10.51 -2.65 6.83
CA ALA A 266 -9.21 -3.30 6.98
C ALA A 266 -8.10 -2.57 6.22
N ALA A 267 -8.35 -2.08 5.00
CA ALA A 267 -7.38 -1.34 4.21
C ALA A 267 -7.06 0.02 4.84
N VAL A 268 -8.09 0.78 5.26
CA VAL A 268 -7.90 2.07 5.94
C VAL A 268 -7.17 1.89 7.27
N GLY A 269 -7.50 0.84 8.02
CA GLY A 269 -6.78 0.50 9.25
C GLY A 269 -5.29 0.34 8.99
N LEU A 270 -4.89 -0.50 8.03
CA LEU A 270 -3.47 -0.67 7.67
C LEU A 270 -2.82 0.67 7.26
N LEU A 271 -3.49 1.44 6.40
CA LEU A 271 -2.99 2.73 5.94
C LEU A 271 -2.81 3.73 7.11
N ALA A 272 -3.78 3.81 8.03
CA ALA A 272 -3.72 4.70 9.17
C ALA A 272 -2.56 4.36 10.11
N PHE A 273 -2.34 3.07 10.42
CA PHE A 273 -1.19 2.65 11.23
C PHE A 273 0.15 2.89 10.51
N GLY A 274 0.23 2.59 9.20
CA GLY A 274 1.42 2.86 8.40
C GLY A 274 1.75 4.36 8.37
N THR A 275 0.75 5.20 8.14
CA THR A 275 0.89 6.67 8.12
C THR A 275 1.23 7.23 9.50
N ALA A 276 0.68 6.69 10.58
CA ALA A 276 1.00 7.11 11.94
C ALA A 276 2.47 6.84 12.31
N ALA A 277 3.08 5.77 11.77
CA ALA A 277 4.45 5.40 12.08
C ALA A 277 5.52 6.15 11.28
N ALA A 278 5.25 6.42 10.00
CA ALA A 278 6.25 6.96 9.06
C ALA A 278 5.80 8.24 8.34
N GLY A 279 4.62 8.75 8.66
CA GLY A 279 3.97 9.76 7.82
C GLY A 279 3.47 9.17 6.49
N PRO A 280 2.81 9.98 5.66
CA PRO A 280 2.34 9.56 4.34
C PRO A 280 3.52 9.42 3.36
N ILE A 281 3.94 8.19 3.07
CA ILE A 281 5.00 7.96 2.07
C ILE A 281 4.39 8.03 0.68
N ALA A 282 4.70 9.08 -0.05
CA ALA A 282 4.12 9.36 -1.35
C ALA A 282 4.32 8.22 -2.35
N PHE A 283 3.32 7.99 -3.20
CA PHE A 283 3.31 7.04 -4.32
C PHE A 283 3.44 5.55 -4.00
N VAL A 284 3.79 5.12 -2.80
CA VAL A 284 3.98 3.68 -2.50
C VAL A 284 2.67 2.91 -2.68
N SER A 285 1.58 3.40 -2.09
CA SER A 285 0.24 2.81 -2.25
C SER A 285 -0.27 2.85 -3.70
N PHE A 286 0.20 3.83 -4.48
CA PHE A 286 -0.12 3.96 -5.89
C PHE A 286 0.67 2.99 -6.77
N LEU A 287 1.98 2.83 -6.53
CA LEU A 287 2.89 2.05 -7.37
C LEU A 287 2.80 0.54 -7.14
N ALA A 288 2.68 0.14 -5.87
CA ALA A 288 2.82 -1.26 -5.46
C ALA A 288 1.79 -2.18 -6.13
N GLY A 289 0.53 -1.75 -6.20
CA GLY A 289 -0.55 -2.51 -6.83
C GLY A 289 -0.33 -2.76 -8.33
N PRO A 290 -0.23 -1.72 -9.18
CA PRO A 290 -0.03 -1.87 -10.62
C PRO A 290 1.22 -2.65 -10.99
N ILE A 291 2.33 -2.45 -10.27
CA ILE A 291 3.57 -3.21 -10.52
C ILE A 291 3.35 -4.69 -10.19
N ALA A 292 2.76 -4.99 -9.02
CA ALA A 292 2.47 -6.36 -8.62
C ALA A 292 1.50 -7.06 -9.58
N VAL A 293 0.40 -6.41 -9.96
CA VAL A 293 -0.57 -6.94 -10.93
C VAL A 293 0.07 -7.20 -12.28
N ARG A 294 0.98 -6.33 -12.73
CA ARG A 294 1.70 -6.52 -14.00
C ARG A 294 2.64 -7.72 -13.97
N LEU A 295 3.34 -7.94 -12.85
CA LEU A 295 4.21 -9.10 -12.66
C LEU A 295 3.41 -10.41 -12.59
N LEU A 296 2.27 -10.38 -11.89
CA LEU A 296 1.37 -11.53 -11.77
C LEU A 296 0.67 -11.88 -13.08
N GLY A 297 0.23 -10.86 -13.83
CA GLY A 297 -0.72 -11.04 -14.91
C GLY A 297 -2.13 -11.33 -14.36
N PRO A 298 -3.05 -11.92 -15.16
CA PRO A 298 -4.45 -12.16 -14.74
C PRO A 298 -4.57 -13.38 -13.81
N VAL A 299 -3.83 -13.38 -12.68
CA VAL A 299 -3.67 -14.59 -11.86
C VAL A 299 -3.70 -14.30 -10.38
N GLY A 300 -4.72 -14.80 -9.69
CA GLY A 300 -4.83 -14.81 -8.23
C GLY A 300 -4.91 -13.42 -7.60
N SER A 301 -5.06 -13.41 -6.28
CA SER A 301 -5.16 -12.16 -5.52
C SER A 301 -3.85 -11.36 -5.53
N PRO A 302 -3.89 -10.07 -5.87
CA PRO A 302 -2.73 -9.21 -5.85
C PRO A 302 -2.36 -8.67 -4.46
N VAL A 303 -3.17 -8.91 -3.41
CA VAL A 303 -3.04 -8.27 -2.10
C VAL A 303 -1.68 -8.53 -1.46
N LEU A 304 -1.27 -9.80 -1.33
CA LEU A 304 0.03 -10.14 -0.75
C LEU A 304 1.21 -9.68 -1.64
N PRO A 305 1.22 -9.95 -2.96
CA PRO A 305 2.28 -9.45 -3.83
C PRO A 305 2.40 -7.92 -3.85
N ALA A 306 1.29 -7.19 -3.77
CA ALA A 306 1.32 -5.72 -3.68
C ALA A 306 1.88 -5.25 -2.33
N GLY A 307 1.55 -5.92 -1.24
CA GLY A 307 2.18 -5.66 0.06
C GLY A 307 3.69 -5.84 0.01
N LEU A 308 4.16 -6.98 -0.51
CA LEU A 308 5.59 -7.25 -0.67
C LEU A 308 6.28 -6.24 -1.61
N MET A 309 5.62 -5.84 -2.69
CA MET A 309 6.12 -4.80 -3.59
C MET A 309 6.23 -3.46 -2.87
N GLY A 310 5.22 -3.07 -2.06
CA GLY A 310 5.27 -1.87 -1.23
C GLY A 310 6.42 -1.91 -0.23
N ALA A 311 6.60 -3.04 0.46
CA ALA A 311 7.73 -3.25 1.38
C ALA A 311 9.08 -3.11 0.66
N LEU A 312 9.24 -3.71 -0.52
CA LEU A 312 10.45 -3.60 -1.32
C LEU A 312 10.73 -2.16 -1.74
N LEU A 313 9.70 -1.44 -2.22
CA LEU A 313 9.81 -0.04 -2.63
C LEU A 313 10.27 0.85 -1.47
N VAL A 314 9.67 0.70 -0.27
CA VAL A 314 10.04 1.51 0.89
C VAL A 314 11.44 1.17 1.39
N LEU A 315 11.80 -0.13 1.49
CA LEU A 315 13.14 -0.54 1.93
C LEU A 315 14.24 -0.01 0.98
N VAL A 316 14.04 -0.15 -0.33
CA VAL A 316 15.02 0.32 -1.33
C VAL A 316 15.09 1.85 -1.34
N ALA A 317 13.93 2.54 -1.27
CA ALA A 317 13.89 3.99 -1.21
C ALA A 317 14.53 4.55 0.06
N ASP A 318 14.29 3.90 1.22
CA ASP A 318 14.91 4.28 2.48
C ASP A 318 16.43 4.09 2.46
N PHE A 319 16.89 2.98 1.91
CA PHE A 319 18.33 2.73 1.73
C PHE A 319 18.96 3.79 0.83
N ALA A 320 18.33 4.14 -0.28
CA ALA A 320 18.78 5.19 -1.17
C ALA A 320 18.76 6.57 -0.49
N ALA A 321 17.71 6.89 0.27
CA ALA A 321 17.55 8.13 1.01
C ALA A 321 18.66 8.34 2.04
N GLN A 322 19.18 7.26 2.63
CA GLN A 322 20.24 7.32 3.63
C GLN A 322 21.63 7.48 3.05
N TYR A 323 21.91 6.84 1.89
CA TYR A 323 23.30 6.62 1.46
C TYR A 323 23.63 7.17 0.06
N ALA A 324 22.63 7.46 -0.80
CA ALA A 324 22.91 7.83 -2.18
C ALA A 324 23.25 9.32 -2.39
N PHE A 325 22.88 10.21 -1.45
CA PHE A 325 22.90 11.65 -1.69
C PHE A 325 23.82 12.45 -0.74
N GLY A 326 24.62 11.80 0.09
CA GLY A 326 25.51 12.47 1.05
C GLY A 326 24.78 13.14 2.23
N THR A 327 23.47 13.34 2.15
CA THR A 327 22.58 13.83 3.22
C THR A 327 21.44 12.86 3.39
N ARG A 328 20.92 12.74 4.62
CA ARG A 328 19.76 11.90 4.88
C ARG A 328 18.48 12.60 4.42
N LEU A 329 17.85 12.06 3.39
CA LEU A 329 16.58 12.57 2.87
C LEU A 329 15.40 11.80 3.49
N PRO A 330 14.21 12.42 3.62
CA PRO A 330 12.97 11.69 3.91
C PRO A 330 12.68 10.66 2.80
N VAL A 331 12.23 9.46 3.19
CA VAL A 331 11.97 8.36 2.24
C VAL A 331 10.92 8.76 1.19
N GLY A 332 9.92 9.57 1.57
CA GLY A 332 8.88 10.04 0.67
C GLY A 332 9.39 10.93 -0.48
N VAL A 333 10.54 11.60 -0.32
CA VAL A 333 11.19 12.32 -1.43
C VAL A 333 11.63 11.35 -2.52
N ILE A 334 12.28 10.26 -2.14
CA ILE A 334 12.79 9.26 -3.10
C ILE A 334 11.64 8.55 -3.80
N THR A 335 10.61 8.13 -3.04
CA THR A 335 9.43 7.50 -3.63
C THR A 335 8.64 8.47 -4.52
N GLY A 336 8.61 9.75 -4.19
CA GLY A 336 8.01 10.81 -5.00
C GLY A 336 8.71 10.99 -6.35
N VAL A 337 10.03 11.09 -6.33
CA VAL A 337 10.87 11.24 -7.55
C VAL A 337 10.73 10.02 -8.47
N LEU A 338 10.60 8.81 -7.92
CA LEU A 338 10.40 7.60 -8.71
C LEU A 338 8.94 7.43 -9.16
N GLY A 339 8.00 7.85 -8.34
CA GLY A 339 6.56 7.65 -8.56
C GLY A 339 5.97 8.55 -9.63
N ALA A 340 6.35 9.83 -9.66
CA ALA A 340 5.81 10.79 -10.61
C ALA A 340 6.09 10.42 -12.08
N PRO A 341 7.32 10.07 -12.50
CA PRO A 341 7.59 9.61 -13.86
C PRO A 341 6.84 8.31 -14.22
N TYR A 342 6.70 7.39 -13.25
CA TYR A 342 5.95 6.16 -13.49
C TYR A 342 4.46 6.43 -13.68
N LEU A 343 3.88 7.39 -12.97
CA LEU A 343 2.50 7.83 -13.19
C LEU A 343 2.31 8.35 -14.61
N VAL A 344 3.20 9.23 -15.07
CA VAL A 344 3.16 9.75 -16.45
C VAL A 344 3.26 8.62 -17.47
N PHE A 345 4.17 7.67 -17.24
CA PHE A 345 4.30 6.47 -18.09
C PHE A 345 3.01 5.65 -18.14
N LEU A 346 2.34 5.42 -17.00
CA LEU A 346 1.07 4.70 -16.95
C LEU A 346 -0.03 5.44 -17.71
N LEU A 347 -0.15 6.77 -17.54
CA LEU A 347 -1.14 7.59 -18.23
C LEU A 347 -0.97 7.53 -19.75
N VAL A 348 0.24 7.74 -20.25
CA VAL A 348 0.55 7.67 -21.68
C VAL A 348 0.24 6.28 -22.26
N ARG A 349 0.48 5.23 -21.49
CA ARG A 349 0.23 3.87 -21.94
C ARG A 349 -1.26 3.50 -21.93
N SER A 350 -2.03 3.96 -20.94
CA SER A 350 -3.48 3.70 -20.89
C SER A 350 -4.21 4.41 -22.03
N SER A 351 -3.84 5.64 -22.35
CA SER A 351 -4.46 6.39 -23.48
C SER A 351 -4.18 5.74 -24.83
N ARG A 352 -3.02 5.08 -25.01
CA ARG A 352 -2.72 4.35 -26.26
C ARG A 352 -3.52 3.07 -26.44
N SER A 353 -3.92 2.40 -25.33
CA SER A 353 -4.74 1.18 -25.42
C SER A 353 -6.21 1.47 -25.75
N GLU A 354 -6.73 2.64 -25.41
CA GLU A 354 -8.09 3.09 -25.77
C GLU A 354 -8.17 3.61 -27.21
N GLY A 355 -7.10 4.19 -27.73
CA GLY A 355 -7.05 4.72 -29.10
C GLY A 355 -6.89 3.66 -30.21
N THR A 356 -6.70 2.39 -29.89
CA THR A 356 -6.54 1.30 -30.87
C THR A 356 -7.84 0.52 -31.11
N SER A 357 -8.95 0.92 -30.49
CA SER A 357 -10.28 0.30 -30.60
C SER A 357 -11.32 1.15 -31.36
N LEU A 358 -10.87 2.05 -32.24
CA LEU A 358 -11.71 2.78 -33.20
C LEU A 358 -11.53 2.25 -34.61
#